data_d2b086749c2be914cfd35c3b071dd7db
#
_entry.id   d2b086749c2be914cfd35c3b071dd7db
#
_cell.length_a   1.000
_cell.length_b   1.000
_cell.length_c   1.000
_cell.angle_alpha   90.00
_cell.angle_beta   90.00
_cell.angle_gamma   90.00
#
_symmetry.space_group_name_H-M   'P 1'
#
loop_
_entity.id
_entity.type
_entity.pdbx_description
1 polymer ?
#
loop_
_entity_poly.entity_id
_entity_poly.type
_entity_poly.pdbx_seq_one_letter_code
_entity_poly.pdbx_strand_id
1 'polypeptide(L)'
;VNPNEPAQSSNSSVKPDIIFDACTIQFNEQFKLNRVSWRIASGDCWVIVGGNGAGKSALAATFLGEGEHLSGSIHNAPPIESVQAVSFEVQSKLIDQERLEDDSRILDVIDEGSTAAEILQRGDCDTTLLPALAERFGLQALLDRSFSKLSTGETRKLLLVRALASHPELLILDEPFDGLDVDTTAVLAAELAQRATSQAMLLVLNRWDEIPEFVTHIAYMSEGELQHTVATNNIKQVAELKKLLHLKTTDLAIPGPIVDVNHSHSKKLNPDDPLVLLKQAHIRYGEKTIFEHVDWRIDPGEHWQLYGPNGSGKTCLLNLITGDHPQCYNNDILVFGYQRGQGESIWDIKQHIGYVSTALQWEYRVSISLLNVIVSGFYDSIGIYQKPSSSEKAVARQWLAVLGMESRANEPFNKLSFGDQRMLLIARAMVKHPALLILDEPCLGLDDMNRSQVLAMIEMVCAGTETTVLYVNHHAQDKIAGIHRSLDLGNLQR
;
A
#
# COMPACT_ATOMS: atom_id res chain seq x y z
N VAL A 1 15.98 6.43 70.30
CA VAL A 1 16.02 5.90 68.97
C VAL A 1 14.79 5.04 68.80
N ASN A 2 13.81 5.50 68.11
CA ASN A 2 12.55 4.81 67.84
C ASN A 2 12.64 4.09 66.47
N PRO A 3 12.42 2.78 66.39
CA PRO A 3 12.38 2.03 65.14
C PRO A 3 10.91 1.80 64.78
N ASN A 4 10.26 2.74 64.10
CA ASN A 4 8.98 2.51 63.41
C ASN A 4 8.65 3.73 62.54
N GLU A 5 9.37 3.89 61.44
CA GLU A 5 8.85 4.59 60.27
C GLU A 5 8.46 3.55 59.21
N PRO A 6 7.22 3.53 58.76
CA PRO A 6 6.85 2.66 57.64
C PRO A 6 7.50 3.18 56.38
N ALA A 7 8.15 2.28 55.64
CA ALA A 7 8.69 2.53 54.34
C ALA A 7 7.61 3.17 53.42
N GLN A 8 7.94 4.33 52.88
CA GLN A 8 7.10 4.99 51.88
C GLN A 8 6.94 4.04 50.68
N SER A 9 5.70 3.58 50.50
CA SER A 9 5.27 2.90 49.30
C SER A 9 5.60 3.74 48.09
N SER A 10 6.32 3.18 47.15
CA SER A 10 6.54 3.73 45.82
C SER A 10 5.19 4.02 45.16
N ASN A 11 4.77 5.31 45.24
CA ASN A 11 3.71 5.82 44.41
C ASN A 11 4.17 5.69 42.95
N SER A 12 3.65 4.69 42.23
CA SER A 12 3.64 4.71 40.79
C SER A 12 2.77 5.93 40.39
N SER A 13 3.39 7.04 40.06
CA SER A 13 2.70 8.22 39.54
C SER A 13 2.02 7.81 38.22
N VAL A 14 0.70 7.64 38.26
CA VAL A 14 -0.11 7.47 37.06
C VAL A 14 0.11 8.74 36.21
N LYS A 15 0.63 8.58 34.98
CA LYS A 15 0.81 9.71 34.07
C LYS A 15 -0.55 10.35 33.80
N PRO A 16 -0.63 11.69 33.74
CA PRO A 16 -1.91 12.37 33.46
C PRO A 16 -2.37 12.08 32.02
N ASP A 17 -3.69 12.07 31.84
CA ASP A 17 -4.29 11.89 30.52
C ASP A 17 -3.91 13.02 29.56
N ILE A 18 -3.69 12.67 28.30
CA ILE A 18 -3.52 13.65 27.22
C ILE A 18 -4.92 14.12 26.81
N ILE A 19 -5.12 15.44 26.76
CA ILE A 19 -6.43 16.03 26.47
C ILE A 19 -6.31 17.03 25.33
N PHE A 20 -7.04 16.81 24.25
CA PHE A 20 -7.31 17.78 23.21
C PHE A 20 -8.66 18.45 23.55
N ASP A 21 -8.66 19.77 23.68
CA ASP A 21 -9.87 20.56 23.95
C ASP A 21 -10.17 21.45 22.74
N ALA A 22 -11.13 21.02 21.93
CA ALA A 22 -11.62 21.71 20.73
C ALA A 22 -10.50 22.26 19.81
N CYS A 23 -9.44 21.51 19.61
CA CYS A 23 -8.25 21.92 18.87
C CYS A 23 -8.53 22.06 17.38
N THR A 24 -8.16 23.20 16.80
CA THR A 24 -8.13 23.42 15.35
C THR A 24 -6.68 23.62 14.93
N ILE A 25 -6.19 22.80 14.02
CA ILE A 25 -4.78 22.75 13.63
C ILE A 25 -4.69 22.74 12.11
N GLN A 26 -3.98 23.71 11.54
CA GLN A 26 -3.78 23.89 10.10
C GLN A 26 -2.50 23.17 9.65
N PHE A 27 -2.58 22.32 8.64
CA PHE A 27 -1.42 21.64 8.06
C PHE A 27 -0.96 22.26 6.74
N ASN A 28 -1.90 22.74 5.93
CA ASN A 28 -1.62 23.46 4.69
C ASN A 28 -2.84 24.33 4.32
N GLU A 29 -2.76 25.08 3.21
CA GLU A 29 -3.86 25.97 2.77
C GLU A 29 -5.20 25.26 2.53
N GLN A 30 -5.17 23.95 2.27
CA GLN A 30 -6.35 23.18 1.88
C GLN A 30 -6.86 22.23 2.96
N PHE A 31 -6.05 21.94 3.98
CA PHE A 31 -6.40 20.95 5.01
C PHE A 31 -6.13 21.41 6.43
N LYS A 32 -7.11 21.24 7.27
CA LYS A 32 -7.04 21.47 8.72
C LYS A 32 -7.82 20.42 9.50
N LEU A 33 -7.40 20.15 10.71
CA LEU A 33 -8.19 19.46 11.73
C LEU A 33 -9.15 20.47 12.36
N ASN A 34 -10.41 20.10 12.50
CA ASN A 34 -11.46 20.99 13.00
C ASN A 34 -11.93 20.54 14.38
N ARG A 35 -11.76 21.41 15.39
CA ARG A 35 -12.33 21.28 16.75
C ARG A 35 -12.20 19.88 17.35
N VAL A 36 -11.03 19.25 17.19
CA VAL A 36 -10.77 17.92 17.75
C VAL A 36 -10.83 17.99 19.28
N SER A 37 -11.71 17.17 19.86
CA SER A 37 -11.79 16.94 21.30
C SER A 37 -11.54 15.46 21.58
N TRP A 38 -10.45 15.17 22.30
CA TRP A 38 -10.01 13.79 22.50
C TRP A 38 -9.31 13.63 23.84
N ARG A 39 -9.57 12.51 24.52
CA ARG A 39 -8.93 12.14 25.78
C ARG A 39 -8.27 10.77 25.62
N ILE A 40 -6.98 10.70 25.91
CA ILE A 40 -6.17 9.48 25.85
C ILE A 40 -5.65 9.24 27.27
N ALA A 41 -6.11 8.18 27.91
CA ALA A 41 -5.65 7.81 29.24
C ALA A 41 -4.29 7.09 29.18
N SER A 42 -3.56 7.16 30.30
CA SER A 42 -2.28 6.47 30.43
C SER A 42 -2.48 4.95 30.27
N GLY A 43 -1.75 4.33 29.37
CA GLY A 43 -1.84 2.89 29.07
C GLY A 43 -2.88 2.53 28.03
N ASP A 44 -3.61 3.50 27.45
CA ASP A 44 -4.50 3.23 26.34
C ASP A 44 -3.71 2.89 25.07
N CYS A 45 -4.28 1.97 24.32
CA CYS A 45 -3.84 1.62 22.99
C CYS A 45 -4.94 2.02 22.00
N TRP A 46 -4.69 3.07 21.23
CA TRP A 46 -5.66 3.64 20.31
C TRP A 46 -5.40 3.25 18.87
N VAL A 47 -6.48 3.07 18.12
CA VAL A 47 -6.43 3.03 16.66
C VAL A 47 -7.28 4.16 16.09
N ILE A 48 -6.73 4.90 15.12
CA ILE A 48 -7.45 5.88 14.32
C ILE A 48 -7.84 5.22 13.01
N VAL A 49 -9.13 5.24 12.69
CA VAL A 49 -9.70 4.71 11.44
C VAL A 49 -10.50 5.80 10.72
N GLY A 50 -10.70 5.65 9.40
CA GLY A 50 -11.45 6.60 8.58
C GLY A 50 -11.00 6.53 7.12
N GLY A 51 -11.72 7.21 6.23
CA GLY A 51 -11.38 7.27 4.81
C GLY A 51 -10.02 7.93 4.53
N ASN A 52 -9.49 7.71 3.33
CA ASN A 52 -8.28 8.41 2.88
C ASN A 52 -8.54 9.92 2.82
N GLY A 53 -7.60 10.71 3.33
CA GLY A 53 -7.77 12.16 3.45
C GLY A 53 -8.63 12.63 4.64
N ALA A 54 -9.13 11.71 5.49
CA ALA A 54 -9.91 12.06 6.68
C ALA A 54 -9.12 12.83 7.75
N GLY A 55 -7.76 12.84 7.67
CA GLY A 55 -6.90 13.53 8.62
C GLY A 55 -6.26 12.64 9.67
N LYS A 56 -6.31 11.32 9.51
CA LYS A 56 -5.73 10.36 10.47
C LYS A 56 -4.25 10.61 10.76
N SER A 57 -3.43 10.61 9.71
CA SER A 57 -1.98 10.86 9.82
C SER A 57 -1.70 12.29 10.31
N ALA A 58 -2.52 13.27 9.93
CA ALA A 58 -2.39 14.64 10.42
C ALA A 58 -2.66 14.72 11.95
N LEU A 59 -3.69 14.01 12.46
CA LEU A 59 -3.94 13.94 13.90
C LEU A 59 -2.78 13.28 14.64
N ALA A 60 -2.20 12.23 14.10
CA ALA A 60 -1.02 11.59 14.66
C ALA A 60 0.23 12.51 14.62
N ALA A 61 0.41 13.26 13.53
CA ALA A 61 1.53 14.20 13.36
C ALA A 61 1.50 15.40 14.33
N THR A 62 0.35 15.71 14.93
CA THR A 62 0.26 16.75 15.97
C THR A 62 1.14 16.45 17.18
N PHE A 63 1.35 15.16 17.51
CA PHE A 63 2.24 14.75 18.60
C PHE A 63 3.73 14.95 18.27
N LEU A 64 4.04 15.12 16.99
CA LEU A 64 5.39 15.44 16.49
C LEU A 64 5.60 16.96 16.35
N GLY A 65 4.63 17.77 16.79
CA GLY A 65 4.67 19.22 16.67
C GLY A 65 4.40 19.73 15.26
N GLU A 66 3.84 18.91 14.37
CA GLU A 66 3.47 19.32 13.02
C GLU A 66 2.10 20.03 13.02
N GLY A 67 1.94 21.01 12.12
CA GLY A 67 0.73 21.82 11.99
C GLY A 67 0.76 23.12 12.82
N GLU A 68 0.05 24.14 12.33
CA GLU A 68 -0.12 25.43 12.99
C GLU A 68 -1.36 25.40 13.88
N HIS A 69 -1.18 25.63 15.16
CA HIS A 69 -2.26 25.61 16.13
C HIS A 69 -3.07 26.92 16.07
N LEU A 70 -4.31 26.85 15.58
CA LEU A 70 -5.17 28.03 15.41
C LEU A 70 -6.06 28.31 16.64
N SER A 71 -6.59 27.25 17.27
CA SER A 71 -7.48 27.39 18.44
C SER A 71 -7.57 26.12 19.27
N GLY A 72 -8.08 26.21 20.49
CA GLY A 72 -8.19 25.13 21.47
C GLY A 72 -6.91 24.96 22.30
N SER A 73 -6.74 23.83 22.97
CA SER A 73 -5.53 23.52 23.75
C SER A 73 -5.26 22.05 23.85
N ILE A 74 -3.96 21.68 23.90
CA ILE A 74 -3.52 20.30 24.13
C ILE A 74 -2.82 20.27 25.48
N HIS A 75 -3.30 19.43 26.39
CA HIS A 75 -2.76 19.29 27.72
C HIS A 75 -2.05 17.96 27.91
N ASN A 76 -0.95 17.96 28.66
CA ASN A 76 -0.18 16.79 29.06
C ASN A 76 0.32 15.94 27.87
N ALA A 77 0.50 16.53 26.68
CA ALA A 77 1.16 15.85 25.58
C ALA A 77 2.59 15.47 25.99
N PRO A 78 3.08 14.28 25.60
CA PRO A 78 4.47 13.90 25.85
C PRO A 78 5.41 14.87 25.12
N PRO A 79 6.63 15.11 25.63
CA PRO A 79 7.64 15.85 24.90
C PRO A 79 7.91 15.22 23.54
N ILE A 80 8.15 16.02 22.51
CA ILE A 80 8.35 15.53 21.14
C ILE A 80 9.50 14.52 21.09
N GLU A 81 10.54 14.74 21.87
CA GLU A 81 11.72 13.86 21.93
C GLU A 81 11.39 12.47 22.50
N SER A 82 10.29 12.34 23.24
CA SER A 82 9.82 11.08 23.81
C SER A 82 8.76 10.39 22.94
N VAL A 83 8.44 10.95 21.78
CA VAL A 83 7.52 10.36 20.79
C VAL A 83 8.31 9.72 19.65
N GLN A 84 8.02 8.47 19.34
CA GLN A 84 8.56 7.84 18.15
C GLN A 84 7.44 7.54 17.15
N ALA A 85 7.69 7.89 15.90
CA ALA A 85 6.73 7.65 14.82
C ALA A 85 7.36 6.84 13.68
N VAL A 86 6.58 5.91 13.16
CA VAL A 86 6.88 5.20 11.91
C VAL A 86 5.72 5.44 10.95
N SER A 87 5.99 6.16 9.87
CA SER A 87 5.05 6.45 8.80
C SER A 87 5.77 6.43 7.46
N PHE A 88 5.01 6.44 6.38
CA PHE A 88 5.58 6.59 5.04
C PHE A 88 6.32 7.94 4.88
N GLU A 89 5.81 9.00 5.49
CA GLU A 89 6.42 10.32 5.42
C GLU A 89 7.76 10.38 6.17
N VAL A 90 7.84 9.78 7.37
CA VAL A 90 9.08 9.64 8.13
C VAL A 90 10.09 8.82 7.34
N GLN A 91 9.65 7.73 6.71
CA GLN A 91 10.50 6.90 5.86
C GLN A 91 11.04 7.68 4.65
N SER A 92 10.18 8.41 3.93
CA SER A 92 10.59 9.23 2.79
C SER A 92 11.58 10.32 3.19
N LYS A 93 11.30 11.05 4.28
CA LYS A 93 12.21 12.10 4.79
C LYS A 93 13.60 11.53 5.09
N LEU A 94 13.67 10.35 5.69
CA LEU A 94 14.95 9.70 5.99
C LEU A 94 15.69 9.26 4.71
N ILE A 95 14.98 8.68 3.75
CA ILE A 95 15.57 8.29 2.46
C ILE A 95 16.11 9.52 1.71
N ASP A 96 15.35 10.61 1.70
CA ASP A 96 15.78 11.84 1.03
C ASP A 96 16.97 12.49 1.74
N GLN A 97 17.01 12.44 3.08
CA GLN A 97 18.14 12.93 3.86
C GLN A 97 19.42 12.13 3.57
N GLU A 98 19.35 10.79 3.60
CA GLU A 98 20.51 9.93 3.27
C GLU A 98 21.00 10.12 1.82
N ARG A 99 20.07 10.41 0.90
CA ARG A 99 20.43 10.74 -0.50
C ARG A 99 21.12 12.08 -0.64
N LEU A 100 20.80 13.05 0.21
CA LEU A 100 21.46 14.36 0.23
C LEU A 100 22.84 14.31 0.89
N GLU A 101 23.01 13.43 1.87
CA GLU A 101 24.29 13.20 2.56
C GLU A 101 25.24 12.32 1.73
N ASP A 102 24.74 11.63 0.70
CA ASP A 102 25.53 10.83 -0.24
C ASP A 102 26.26 11.76 -1.25
N ASP A 103 27.46 12.19 -0.88
CA ASP A 103 28.35 13.03 -1.71
C ASP A 103 29.03 12.27 -2.87
N SER A 104 28.78 10.98 -3.05
CA SER A 104 29.41 10.11 -4.05
C SER A 104 29.23 10.62 -5.48
N ARG A 105 28.12 11.35 -5.74
CA ARG A 105 27.83 11.96 -7.05
C ARG A 105 28.64 13.22 -7.36
N ILE A 106 29.21 13.86 -6.34
CA ILE A 106 29.92 15.14 -6.49
C ILE A 106 31.46 14.93 -6.53
N LEU A 107 31.97 13.91 -5.87
CA LEU A 107 33.40 13.73 -5.61
C LEU A 107 34.06 12.56 -6.36
N ASP A 108 33.36 11.81 -7.22
CA ASP A 108 33.85 10.58 -7.87
C ASP A 108 34.45 9.54 -6.86
N VAL A 109 34.03 9.62 -5.60
CA VAL A 109 34.39 8.69 -4.55
C VAL A 109 33.25 7.70 -4.37
N ILE A 110 33.56 6.42 -4.22
CA ILE A 110 32.57 5.41 -3.88
C ILE A 110 32.27 5.55 -2.37
N ASP A 111 31.39 6.47 -2.02
CA ASP A 111 30.78 6.50 -0.71
C ASP A 111 29.50 5.66 -0.76
N GLU A 112 29.42 4.60 0.05
CA GLU A 112 28.25 3.72 0.07
C GLU A 112 27.14 4.25 0.96
N GLY A 113 27.29 5.46 1.55
CA GLY A 113 26.36 6.02 2.53
C GLY A 113 26.26 5.21 3.80
N SER A 114 25.32 5.55 4.67
CA SER A 114 25.15 4.85 5.96
C SER A 114 24.69 3.41 5.78
N THR A 115 25.20 2.51 6.59
CA THR A 115 24.74 1.13 6.66
C THR A 115 23.41 1.02 7.42
N ALA A 116 22.68 -0.07 7.21
CA ALA A 116 21.45 -0.36 7.96
C ALA A 116 21.74 -0.44 9.49
N ALA A 117 22.89 -0.96 9.90
CA ALA A 117 23.29 -1.02 11.30
C ALA A 117 23.50 0.37 11.90
N GLU A 118 24.12 1.29 11.17
CA GLU A 118 24.33 2.68 11.61
C GLU A 118 22.99 3.41 11.75
N ILE A 119 22.06 3.22 10.82
CA ILE A 119 20.70 3.78 10.92
C ILE A 119 19.93 3.26 12.13
N LEU A 120 20.06 1.96 12.47
CA LEU A 120 19.45 1.37 13.66
C LEU A 120 19.98 1.98 14.95
N GLN A 121 21.25 2.35 14.98
CA GLN A 121 21.92 2.90 16.18
C GLN A 121 21.76 4.41 16.33
N ARG A 122 21.19 5.10 15.34
CA ARG A 122 20.93 6.54 15.44
C ARG A 122 19.81 6.84 16.43
N GLY A 123 20.06 7.77 17.33
CA GLY A 123 19.10 8.24 18.34
C GLY A 123 19.21 7.48 19.67
N ASP A 124 18.25 7.75 20.55
CA ASP A 124 18.19 7.13 21.88
C ASP A 124 17.47 5.77 21.77
N CYS A 125 18.24 4.70 21.56
CA CYS A 125 17.71 3.34 21.46
C CYS A 125 18.48 2.37 22.37
N ASP A 126 17.77 1.37 22.89
CA ASP A 126 18.38 0.30 23.66
C ASP A 126 19.12 -0.67 22.73
N THR A 127 20.42 -0.47 22.64
CA THR A 127 21.31 -1.30 21.80
C THR A 127 21.31 -2.78 22.18
N THR A 128 20.86 -3.12 23.40
CA THR A 128 20.80 -4.53 23.84
C THR A 128 19.66 -5.30 23.21
N LEU A 129 18.59 -4.60 22.81
CA LEU A 129 17.42 -5.19 22.14
C LEU A 129 17.58 -5.32 20.62
N LEU A 130 18.43 -4.49 20.01
CA LEU A 130 18.59 -4.45 18.56
C LEU A 130 18.93 -5.80 17.92
N PRO A 131 19.87 -6.61 18.43
CA PRO A 131 20.20 -7.89 17.81
C PRO A 131 19.01 -8.86 17.78
N ALA A 132 18.27 -8.97 18.88
CA ALA A 132 17.11 -9.86 18.98
C ALA A 132 15.95 -9.40 18.07
N LEU A 133 15.69 -8.09 18.01
CA LEU A 133 14.68 -7.53 17.13
C LEU A 133 15.08 -7.68 15.64
N ALA A 134 16.35 -7.40 15.31
CA ALA A 134 16.86 -7.56 13.94
C ALA A 134 16.74 -9.02 13.48
N GLU A 135 16.98 -9.98 14.35
CA GLU A 135 16.78 -11.41 14.05
C GLU A 135 15.32 -11.73 13.77
N ARG A 136 14.40 -11.32 14.64
CA ARG A 136 12.98 -11.58 14.50
C ARG A 136 12.37 -10.97 13.23
N PHE A 137 12.85 -9.80 12.84
CA PHE A 137 12.41 -9.11 11.62
C PHE A 137 13.20 -9.51 10.37
N GLY A 138 14.14 -10.47 10.48
CA GLY A 138 14.91 -10.98 9.35
C GLY A 138 15.90 -9.97 8.75
N LEU A 139 16.41 -9.03 9.55
CA LEU A 139 17.31 -7.97 9.10
C LEU A 139 18.81 -8.31 9.23
N GLN A 140 19.19 -9.43 9.86
CA GLN A 140 20.59 -9.75 10.15
C GLN A 140 21.49 -9.71 8.92
N ALA A 141 21.04 -10.29 7.79
CA ALA A 141 21.81 -10.32 6.55
C ALA A 141 21.87 -8.97 5.83
N LEU A 142 21.16 -7.96 6.32
CA LEU A 142 21.04 -6.63 5.71
C LEU A 142 21.80 -5.56 6.48
N LEU A 143 22.28 -5.86 7.69
CA LEU A 143 22.87 -4.86 8.60
C LEU A 143 24.10 -4.16 8.00
N ASP A 144 24.93 -4.90 7.26
CA ASP A 144 26.13 -4.37 6.60
C ASP A 144 25.85 -3.74 5.23
N ARG A 145 24.58 -3.78 4.75
CA ARG A 145 24.19 -3.15 3.49
C ARG A 145 24.01 -1.65 3.66
N SER A 146 24.36 -0.92 2.61
CA SER A 146 24.00 0.50 2.49
C SER A 146 22.47 0.66 2.57
N PHE A 147 22.01 1.62 3.37
CA PHE A 147 20.60 1.94 3.54
C PHE A 147 19.92 2.31 2.21
N SER A 148 20.63 3.01 1.33
CA SER A 148 20.12 3.41 0.00
C SER A 148 19.84 2.22 -0.93
N LYS A 149 20.41 1.03 -0.64
CA LYS A 149 20.23 -0.20 -1.43
C LYS A 149 19.13 -1.12 -0.86
N LEU A 150 18.47 -0.71 0.23
CA LEU A 150 17.35 -1.46 0.81
C LEU A 150 16.07 -1.24 -0.01
N SER A 151 15.26 -2.30 -0.12
CA SER A 151 13.91 -2.18 -0.63
C SER A 151 13.00 -1.41 0.34
N THR A 152 11.87 -0.90 -0.15
CA THR A 152 10.91 -0.16 0.68
C THR A 152 10.44 -0.96 1.89
N GLY A 153 10.19 -2.28 1.72
CA GLY A 153 9.81 -3.17 2.82
C GLY A 153 10.94 -3.41 3.82
N GLU A 154 12.19 -3.58 3.36
CA GLU A 154 13.36 -3.72 4.23
C GLU A 154 13.63 -2.44 5.03
N THR A 155 13.51 -1.27 4.39
CA THR A 155 13.60 0.02 5.08
C THR A 155 12.53 0.17 6.15
N ARG A 156 11.28 -0.24 5.85
CA ARG A 156 10.18 -0.19 6.81
C ARG A 156 10.43 -1.09 8.02
N LYS A 157 10.85 -2.33 7.80
CA LYS A 157 11.25 -3.25 8.88
C LYS A 157 12.32 -2.64 9.77
N LEU A 158 13.33 -1.99 9.18
CA LEU A 158 14.41 -1.33 9.88
C LEU A 158 13.91 -0.19 10.78
N LEU A 159 13.02 0.67 10.26
CA LEU A 159 12.43 1.76 11.04
C LEU A 159 11.54 1.25 12.19
N LEU A 160 10.78 0.16 11.96
CA LEU A 160 9.99 -0.49 13.01
C LEU A 160 10.90 -1.03 14.13
N VAL A 161 11.97 -1.74 13.78
CA VAL A 161 12.94 -2.26 14.77
C VAL A 161 13.55 -1.13 15.59
N ARG A 162 13.96 -0.02 14.93
CA ARG A 162 14.48 1.18 15.62
C ARG A 162 13.48 1.77 16.60
N ALA A 163 12.23 1.96 16.14
CA ALA A 163 11.17 2.52 16.98
C ALA A 163 10.79 1.61 18.17
N LEU A 164 10.81 0.30 17.97
CA LEU A 164 10.59 -0.68 19.03
C LEU A 164 11.74 -0.70 20.05
N ALA A 165 12.97 -0.40 19.65
CA ALA A 165 14.13 -0.37 20.55
C ALA A 165 14.27 0.94 21.34
N SER A 166 13.54 2.01 20.98
CA SER A 166 13.70 3.33 21.61
C SER A 166 12.88 3.55 22.89
N HIS A 167 11.96 2.66 23.24
CA HIS A 167 11.08 2.77 24.44
C HIS A 167 10.44 4.15 24.62
N PRO A 168 9.76 4.71 23.60
CA PRO A 168 9.19 6.05 23.69
C PRO A 168 8.03 6.12 24.69
N GLU A 169 7.68 7.32 25.15
CA GLU A 169 6.46 7.52 25.95
C GLU A 169 5.19 7.28 25.13
N LEU A 170 5.21 7.62 23.83
CA LEU A 170 4.16 7.35 22.87
C LEU A 170 4.76 6.79 21.58
N LEU A 171 4.31 5.62 21.19
CA LEU A 171 4.66 5.00 19.92
C LEU A 171 3.53 5.22 18.90
N ILE A 172 3.84 5.91 17.81
CA ILE A 172 2.90 6.17 16.71
C ILE A 172 3.29 5.32 15.51
N LEU A 173 2.34 4.53 15.03
CA LEU A 173 2.54 3.65 13.87
C LEU A 173 1.45 3.93 12.83
N ASP A 174 1.86 4.54 11.72
CA ASP A 174 0.96 4.84 10.61
C ASP A 174 1.11 3.76 9.53
N GLU A 175 0.02 3.00 9.30
CA GLU A 175 -0.05 1.85 8.41
C GLU A 175 1.08 0.82 8.63
N PRO A 176 1.32 0.36 9.88
CA PRO A 176 2.51 -0.42 10.20
C PRO A 176 2.60 -1.76 9.48
N PHE A 177 1.48 -2.31 9.03
CA PHE A 177 1.40 -3.62 8.37
C PHE A 177 1.56 -3.54 6.86
N ASP A 178 1.40 -2.34 6.27
CA ASP A 178 1.49 -2.13 4.83
C ASP A 178 2.89 -2.46 4.29
N GLY A 179 2.93 -3.26 3.22
CA GLY A 179 4.17 -3.67 2.56
C GLY A 179 4.98 -4.74 3.31
N LEU A 180 4.46 -5.29 4.42
CA LEU A 180 5.06 -6.42 5.11
C LEU A 180 4.49 -7.75 4.60
N ASP A 181 5.31 -8.78 4.61
CA ASP A 181 4.84 -10.16 4.38
C ASP A 181 4.10 -10.70 5.60
N VAL A 182 3.37 -11.81 5.41
CA VAL A 182 2.51 -12.42 6.44
C VAL A 182 3.30 -12.77 7.71
N ASP A 183 4.50 -13.32 7.56
CA ASP A 183 5.33 -13.74 8.69
C ASP A 183 5.81 -12.52 9.49
N THR A 184 6.28 -11.48 8.81
CA THR A 184 6.70 -10.22 9.45
C THR A 184 5.52 -9.51 10.12
N THR A 185 4.34 -9.52 9.50
CA THR A 185 3.11 -8.96 10.08
C THR A 185 2.76 -9.66 11.40
N ALA A 186 2.85 -11.00 11.45
CA ALA A 186 2.61 -11.77 12.66
C ALA A 186 3.64 -11.44 13.76
N VAL A 187 4.92 -11.31 13.40
CA VAL A 187 5.98 -10.91 14.34
C VAL A 187 5.71 -9.53 14.90
N LEU A 188 5.38 -8.54 14.05
CA LEU A 188 5.08 -7.18 14.50
C LEU A 188 3.88 -7.15 15.43
N ALA A 189 2.78 -7.83 15.09
CA ALA A 189 1.58 -7.88 15.91
C ALA A 189 1.86 -8.48 17.29
N ALA A 190 2.67 -9.53 17.38
CA ALA A 190 3.08 -10.15 18.65
C ALA A 190 3.94 -9.20 19.50
N GLU A 191 4.90 -8.48 18.89
CA GLU A 191 5.73 -7.49 19.58
C GLU A 191 4.90 -6.33 20.13
N LEU A 192 3.95 -5.82 19.35
CA LEU A 192 3.05 -4.74 19.79
C LEU A 192 2.12 -5.21 20.91
N ALA A 193 1.56 -6.42 20.82
CA ALA A 193 0.70 -7.00 21.85
C ALA A 193 1.43 -7.13 23.20
N GLN A 194 2.70 -7.54 23.17
CA GLN A 194 3.52 -7.65 24.39
C GLN A 194 3.74 -6.28 25.04
N ARG A 195 3.88 -5.21 24.25
CA ARG A 195 4.14 -3.83 24.71
C ARG A 195 2.87 -3.09 25.12
N ALA A 196 1.71 -3.46 24.59
CA ALA A 196 0.43 -2.79 24.82
C ALA A 196 0.04 -2.67 26.31
N THR A 197 0.60 -3.52 27.17
CA THR A 197 0.36 -3.49 28.62
C THR A 197 1.14 -2.41 29.37
N SER A 198 2.21 -1.88 28.78
CA SER A 198 3.15 -0.97 29.44
C SER A 198 3.50 0.29 28.66
N GLN A 199 3.10 0.36 27.39
CA GLN A 199 3.45 1.45 26.49
C GLN A 199 2.20 2.03 25.83
N ALA A 200 2.05 3.35 25.87
CA ALA A 200 1.00 4.03 25.12
C ALA A 200 1.28 3.91 23.61
N MET A 201 0.28 3.52 22.84
CA MET A 201 0.40 3.34 21.39
C MET A 201 -0.76 3.99 20.65
N LEU A 202 -0.43 4.60 19.52
CA LEU A 202 -1.37 5.18 18.58
C LEU A 202 -1.13 4.55 17.20
N LEU A 203 -2.08 3.71 16.77
CA LEU A 203 -2.07 3.09 15.45
C LEU A 203 -2.95 3.92 14.51
N VAL A 204 -2.50 4.15 13.30
CA VAL A 204 -3.33 4.67 12.21
C VAL A 204 -3.51 3.54 11.22
N LEU A 205 -4.74 3.12 10.97
CA LEU A 205 -5.04 2.02 10.07
C LEU A 205 -6.11 2.41 9.06
N ASN A 206 -5.94 1.94 7.84
CA ASN A 206 -6.94 2.07 6.77
C ASN A 206 -7.94 0.91 6.75
N ARG A 207 -7.59 -0.20 7.39
CA ARG A 207 -8.34 -1.45 7.32
C ARG A 207 -8.83 -1.89 8.69
N TRP A 208 -10.12 -2.17 8.77
CA TRP A 208 -10.76 -2.65 9.99
C TRP A 208 -10.28 -4.04 10.42
N ASP A 209 -10.05 -4.90 9.44
CA ASP A 209 -9.59 -6.28 9.67
C ASP A 209 -8.13 -6.38 10.16
N GLU A 210 -7.38 -5.30 10.10
CA GLU A 210 -6.03 -5.19 10.63
C GLU A 210 -5.97 -4.68 12.07
N ILE A 211 -7.12 -4.28 12.67
CA ILE A 211 -7.14 -3.81 14.05
C ILE A 211 -6.74 -4.94 15.00
N PRO A 212 -5.60 -4.84 15.69
CA PRO A 212 -5.14 -5.88 16.61
C PRO A 212 -6.07 -6.02 17.82
N GLU A 213 -6.16 -7.24 18.38
CA GLU A 213 -7.00 -7.53 19.55
C GLU A 213 -6.60 -6.76 20.82
N PHE A 214 -5.34 -6.32 20.93
CA PHE A 214 -4.84 -5.56 22.06
C PHE A 214 -5.28 -4.09 22.08
N VAL A 215 -5.86 -3.58 20.99
CA VAL A 215 -6.35 -2.19 20.91
C VAL A 215 -7.50 -1.99 21.88
N THR A 216 -7.41 -0.96 22.71
CA THR A 216 -8.41 -0.66 23.74
C THR A 216 -9.51 0.29 23.25
N HIS A 217 -9.16 1.20 22.33
CA HIS A 217 -10.05 2.26 21.84
C HIS A 217 -9.92 2.49 20.34
N ILE A 218 -11.03 2.83 19.71
CA ILE A 218 -11.11 3.18 18.29
C ILE A 218 -11.56 4.63 18.16
N ALA A 219 -10.85 5.42 17.40
CA ALA A 219 -11.16 6.79 17.02
C ALA A 219 -11.54 6.83 15.54
N TYR A 220 -12.73 7.29 15.19
CA TYR A 220 -13.18 7.46 13.81
C TYR A 220 -13.07 8.89 13.36
N MET A 221 -12.33 9.10 12.27
CA MET A 221 -12.12 10.41 11.65
C MET A 221 -12.80 10.51 10.29
N SER A 222 -13.38 11.69 10.04
CA SER A 222 -13.92 12.05 8.73
C SER A 222 -13.78 13.56 8.52
N GLU A 223 -13.33 13.99 7.34
CA GLU A 223 -13.23 15.40 6.92
C GLU A 223 -12.49 16.32 7.92
N GLY A 224 -11.42 15.81 8.52
CA GLY A 224 -10.61 16.56 9.50
C GLY A 224 -11.23 16.66 10.90
N GLU A 225 -12.30 15.93 11.18
CA GLU A 225 -12.99 15.91 12.47
C GLU A 225 -12.93 14.52 13.12
N LEU A 226 -12.78 14.49 14.43
CA LEU A 226 -12.93 13.28 15.23
C LEU A 226 -14.43 13.07 15.54
N GLN A 227 -15.08 12.21 14.74
CA GLN A 227 -16.52 12.03 14.80
C GLN A 227 -16.96 11.14 15.98
N HIS A 228 -16.22 10.04 16.20
CA HIS A 228 -16.56 9.06 17.23
C HIS A 228 -15.32 8.49 17.90
N THR A 229 -15.44 8.23 19.20
CA THR A 229 -14.48 7.43 19.97
C THR A 229 -15.22 6.28 20.65
N VAL A 230 -14.71 5.06 20.52
CA VAL A 230 -15.39 3.85 21.01
C VAL A 230 -14.37 2.96 21.71
N ALA A 231 -14.70 2.47 22.91
CA ALA A 231 -13.92 1.42 23.54
C ALA A 231 -14.19 0.06 22.86
N THR A 232 -13.15 -0.72 22.58
CA THR A 232 -13.27 -1.99 21.86
C THR A 232 -14.13 -3.05 22.58
N ASN A 233 -14.25 -2.95 23.89
CA ASN A 233 -15.13 -3.83 24.68
C ASN A 233 -16.63 -3.51 24.50
N ASN A 234 -16.99 -2.37 23.89
CA ASN A 234 -18.38 -2.02 23.56
C ASN A 234 -18.79 -2.56 22.19
N ILE A 235 -19.11 -3.85 22.14
CA ILE A 235 -19.42 -4.60 20.91
C ILE A 235 -20.52 -3.92 20.06
N LYS A 236 -21.52 -3.29 20.70
CA LYS A 236 -22.62 -2.63 19.96
C LYS A 236 -22.11 -1.38 19.21
N GLN A 237 -21.41 -0.50 19.88
CA GLN A 237 -20.86 0.71 19.26
C GLN A 237 -19.82 0.38 18.21
N VAL A 238 -18.98 -0.64 18.45
CA VAL A 238 -18.02 -1.15 17.46
C VAL A 238 -18.74 -1.65 16.20
N ALA A 239 -19.84 -2.40 16.36
CA ALA A 239 -20.63 -2.88 15.21
C ALA A 239 -21.33 -1.74 14.44
N GLU A 240 -21.80 -0.70 15.15
CA GLU A 240 -22.40 0.48 14.53
C GLU A 240 -21.33 1.26 13.74
N LEU A 241 -20.17 1.49 14.33
CA LEU A 241 -19.05 2.14 13.66
C LEU A 241 -18.59 1.38 12.42
N LYS A 242 -18.50 0.05 12.51
CA LYS A 242 -18.18 -0.81 11.37
C LYS A 242 -19.20 -0.66 10.22
N LYS A 243 -20.47 -0.51 10.52
CA LYS A 243 -21.51 -0.25 9.50
C LYS A 243 -21.36 1.09 8.80
N LEU A 244 -20.86 2.13 9.49
CA LEU A 244 -20.60 3.42 8.89
C LEU A 244 -19.44 3.35 7.88
N LEU A 245 -18.47 2.48 8.11
CA LEU A 245 -17.31 2.26 7.23
C LEU A 245 -17.66 1.39 6.01
N HIS A 246 -18.61 0.45 6.14
CA HIS A 246 -19.05 -0.42 5.03
C HIS A 246 -20.12 0.26 4.17
N LEU A 247 -19.73 1.24 3.36
CA LEU A 247 -20.64 1.91 2.44
C LEU A 247 -20.79 1.17 1.10
N LYS A 248 -22.06 0.94 0.75
CA LYS A 248 -22.70 0.67 -0.55
C LYS A 248 -21.77 0.39 -1.73
N THR A 249 -21.66 -0.88 -2.09
CA THR A 249 -21.38 -1.29 -3.46
C THR A 249 -22.56 -0.88 -4.34
N THR A 250 -22.33 0.03 -5.28
CA THR A 250 -23.29 0.38 -6.33
C THR A 250 -23.32 -0.72 -7.39
N ASP A 251 -24.49 -1.02 -7.95
CA ASP A 251 -24.66 -1.87 -9.13
C ASP A 251 -24.02 -1.16 -10.34
N LEU A 252 -22.80 -1.52 -10.67
CA LEU A 252 -22.03 -0.96 -11.77
C LEU A 252 -22.09 -1.93 -12.97
N ALA A 253 -22.36 -1.43 -14.18
CA ALA A 253 -22.28 -2.18 -15.42
C ALA A 253 -21.03 -1.76 -16.21
N ILE A 254 -20.18 -2.70 -16.59
CA ILE A 254 -18.96 -2.42 -17.36
C ILE A 254 -19.35 -1.98 -18.79
N PRO A 255 -18.81 -0.84 -19.29
CA PRO A 255 -19.05 -0.41 -20.68
C PRO A 255 -18.55 -1.46 -21.68
N GLY A 256 -19.29 -1.68 -22.75
CA GLY A 256 -18.90 -2.60 -23.81
C GLY A 256 -17.72 -2.10 -24.67
N PRO A 257 -17.10 -3.00 -25.46
CA PRO A 257 -16.01 -2.64 -26.39
C PRO A 257 -16.50 -1.70 -27.50
N ILE A 258 -15.57 -0.89 -28.03
CA ILE A 258 -15.87 -0.06 -29.21
C ILE A 258 -15.95 -0.98 -30.44
N VAL A 259 -17.12 -0.99 -31.13
CA VAL A 259 -17.38 -1.85 -32.27
C VAL A 259 -16.62 -1.40 -33.54
N ASP A 260 -16.16 -0.13 -33.60
CA ASP A 260 -15.66 0.52 -34.82
C ASP A 260 -14.17 0.91 -34.81
N VAL A 261 -13.34 0.29 -34.01
CA VAL A 261 -11.90 0.60 -34.04
C VAL A 261 -11.20 -0.31 -35.03
N ASN A 262 -10.79 0.24 -36.17
CA ASN A 262 -9.86 -0.34 -37.12
C ASN A 262 -8.46 -0.57 -36.49
N HIS A 263 -8.37 -1.38 -35.45
CA HIS A 263 -7.11 -1.95 -34.99
C HIS A 263 -6.77 -3.16 -35.86
N SER A 264 -6.53 -2.87 -37.15
CA SER A 264 -6.35 -3.87 -38.22
C SER A 264 -5.02 -4.64 -38.18
N HIS A 265 -4.27 -4.55 -37.10
CA HIS A 265 -2.97 -5.24 -36.99
C HIS A 265 -2.84 -6.20 -35.81
N SER A 266 -3.82 -6.28 -34.91
CA SER A 266 -3.75 -7.26 -33.82
C SER A 266 -4.06 -8.67 -34.35
N LYS A 267 -3.16 -9.63 -34.06
CA LYS A 267 -3.44 -11.04 -34.26
C LYS A 267 -4.70 -11.40 -33.49
N LYS A 268 -5.72 -11.92 -34.19
CA LYS A 268 -6.89 -12.44 -33.50
C LYS A 268 -6.42 -13.61 -32.61
N LEU A 269 -6.67 -13.48 -31.31
CA LEU A 269 -6.37 -14.56 -30.38
C LEU A 269 -7.28 -15.75 -30.69
N ASN A 270 -6.69 -16.96 -30.73
CA ASN A 270 -7.47 -18.17 -30.86
C ASN A 270 -7.98 -18.54 -29.44
N PRO A 271 -9.28 -18.73 -29.24
CA PRO A 271 -9.83 -19.07 -27.92
C PRO A 271 -9.28 -20.39 -27.34
N ASP A 272 -8.78 -21.27 -28.17
CA ASP A 272 -8.23 -22.58 -27.76
C ASP A 272 -6.75 -22.48 -27.32
N ASP A 273 -6.08 -21.38 -27.63
CA ASP A 273 -4.68 -21.16 -27.26
C ASP A 273 -4.55 -20.52 -25.88
N PRO A 274 -3.54 -20.89 -25.06
CA PRO A 274 -3.31 -20.25 -23.78
C PRO A 274 -2.93 -18.78 -23.97
N LEU A 275 -3.40 -17.91 -23.05
CA LEU A 275 -2.95 -16.54 -22.99
C LEU A 275 -1.48 -16.45 -22.56
N VAL A 276 -1.09 -17.30 -21.61
CA VAL A 276 0.28 -17.39 -21.12
C VAL A 276 0.66 -18.85 -20.93
N LEU A 277 1.83 -19.23 -21.43
CA LEU A 277 2.43 -20.52 -21.17
C LEU A 277 3.92 -20.34 -20.87
N LEU A 278 4.30 -20.64 -19.64
CA LEU A 278 5.68 -20.69 -19.17
C LEU A 278 6.08 -22.14 -19.04
N LYS A 279 7.24 -22.52 -19.58
CA LYS A 279 7.82 -23.85 -19.43
C LYS A 279 9.19 -23.75 -18.79
N GLN A 280 9.33 -24.36 -17.61
CA GLN A 280 10.56 -24.39 -16.83
C GLN A 280 11.20 -23.01 -16.67
N ALA A 281 10.33 -21.98 -16.48
CA ALA A 281 10.76 -20.61 -16.40
C ALA A 281 11.66 -20.39 -15.17
N HIS A 282 12.69 -19.55 -15.36
CA HIS A 282 13.66 -19.26 -14.33
C HIS A 282 14.13 -17.82 -14.42
N ILE A 283 14.51 -17.24 -13.26
CA ILE A 283 15.21 -15.96 -13.18
C ILE A 283 16.40 -16.09 -12.23
N ARG A 284 17.56 -15.64 -12.69
CA ARG A 284 18.81 -15.70 -11.94
C ARG A 284 19.61 -14.39 -12.13
N TYR A 285 20.12 -13.86 -11.04
CA TYR A 285 21.05 -12.73 -11.03
C TYR A 285 22.40 -13.18 -10.45
N GLY A 286 23.40 -13.37 -11.31
CA GLY A 286 24.69 -13.95 -10.91
C GLY A 286 24.49 -15.34 -10.30
N GLU A 287 24.88 -15.51 -9.04
CA GLU A 287 24.68 -16.78 -8.30
C GLU A 287 23.33 -16.86 -7.59
N LYS A 288 22.60 -15.75 -7.48
CA LYS A 288 21.30 -15.72 -6.80
C LYS A 288 20.18 -16.15 -7.74
N THR A 289 19.58 -17.30 -7.49
CA THR A 289 18.34 -17.74 -8.14
C THR A 289 17.16 -17.09 -7.44
N ILE A 290 16.27 -16.46 -8.22
CA ILE A 290 15.01 -15.89 -7.69
C ILE A 290 13.94 -16.97 -7.69
N PHE A 291 13.77 -17.65 -8.82
CA PHE A 291 12.97 -18.87 -8.96
C PHE A 291 13.47 -19.68 -10.14
N GLU A 292 13.15 -20.96 -10.15
CA GLU A 292 13.47 -21.88 -11.24
C GLU A 292 12.38 -22.95 -11.38
N HIS A 293 12.33 -23.58 -12.58
CA HIS A 293 11.41 -24.66 -12.91
C HIS A 293 9.92 -24.29 -12.78
N VAL A 294 9.55 -23.03 -13.10
CA VAL A 294 8.15 -22.60 -13.05
C VAL A 294 7.45 -23.01 -14.34
N ASP A 295 6.51 -23.95 -14.23
CA ASP A 295 5.57 -24.30 -15.28
C ASP A 295 4.22 -23.65 -14.96
N TRP A 296 3.73 -22.79 -15.85
CA TRP A 296 2.47 -22.08 -15.63
C TRP A 296 1.71 -21.87 -16.92
N ARG A 297 0.44 -22.21 -16.91
CA ARG A 297 -0.50 -22.02 -18.01
C ARG A 297 -1.70 -21.22 -17.55
N ILE A 298 -2.04 -20.17 -18.29
CA ILE A 298 -3.25 -19.34 -18.10
C ILE A 298 -4.06 -19.44 -19.38
N ASP A 299 -5.25 -20.00 -19.29
CA ASP A 299 -6.18 -20.08 -20.40
C ASP A 299 -7.19 -18.93 -20.37
N PRO A 300 -7.82 -18.55 -21.52
CA PRO A 300 -8.84 -17.52 -21.55
C PRO A 300 -9.97 -17.79 -20.55
N GLY A 301 -10.36 -16.78 -19.76
CA GLY A 301 -11.42 -16.88 -18.73
C GLY A 301 -10.99 -17.57 -17.45
N GLU A 302 -9.76 -18.09 -17.33
CA GLU A 302 -9.24 -18.62 -16.09
C GLU A 302 -8.58 -17.53 -15.24
N HIS A 303 -9.31 -17.01 -14.28
CA HIS A 303 -8.79 -15.99 -13.38
C HIS A 303 -7.87 -16.60 -12.33
N TRP A 304 -6.70 -15.96 -12.11
CA TRP A 304 -5.66 -16.43 -11.22
C TRP A 304 -5.30 -15.45 -10.12
N GLN A 305 -4.97 -15.99 -8.96
CA GLN A 305 -4.30 -15.27 -7.88
C GLN A 305 -2.83 -15.70 -7.81
N LEU A 306 -1.91 -14.74 -7.86
CA LEU A 306 -0.49 -14.93 -7.63
C LEU A 306 -0.13 -14.41 -6.25
N TYR A 307 0.42 -15.26 -5.39
CA TYR A 307 0.86 -14.86 -4.05
C TYR A 307 2.21 -15.47 -3.68
N GLY A 308 2.78 -14.99 -2.59
CA GLY A 308 4.08 -15.41 -2.07
C GLY A 308 4.72 -14.28 -1.24
N PRO A 309 5.75 -14.58 -0.44
CA PRO A 309 6.42 -13.60 0.40
C PRO A 309 7.07 -12.48 -0.42
N ASN A 310 7.44 -11.39 0.26
CA ASN A 310 8.21 -10.32 -0.38
C ASN A 310 9.57 -10.87 -0.83
N GLY A 311 9.97 -10.48 -2.04
CA GLY A 311 11.21 -10.98 -2.64
C GLY A 311 11.10 -12.36 -3.32
N SER A 312 9.92 -13.01 -3.32
CA SER A 312 9.72 -14.30 -4.01
C SER A 312 9.74 -14.21 -5.54
N GLY A 313 9.84 -13.02 -6.11
CA GLY A 313 9.93 -12.83 -7.56
C GLY A 313 8.60 -12.63 -8.27
N LYS A 314 7.49 -12.29 -7.57
CA LYS A 314 6.18 -12.00 -8.18
C LYS A 314 6.28 -10.99 -9.31
N THR A 315 6.84 -9.81 -9.03
CA THR A 315 7.04 -8.76 -10.03
C THR A 315 7.97 -9.20 -11.17
N CYS A 316 9.00 -10.01 -10.87
CA CYS A 316 9.86 -10.58 -11.91
C CYS A 316 9.08 -11.52 -12.84
N LEU A 317 8.19 -12.37 -12.28
CA LEU A 317 7.34 -13.26 -13.05
C LEU A 317 6.34 -12.49 -13.92
N LEU A 318 5.73 -11.43 -13.37
CA LEU A 318 4.87 -10.53 -14.16
C LEU A 318 5.65 -9.87 -15.31
N ASN A 319 6.86 -9.39 -15.04
CA ASN A 319 7.71 -8.76 -16.05
C ASN A 319 8.19 -9.74 -17.13
N LEU A 320 8.27 -11.05 -16.85
CA LEU A 320 8.47 -12.06 -17.89
C LEU A 320 7.27 -12.12 -18.85
N ILE A 321 6.05 -12.06 -18.31
CA ILE A 321 4.81 -12.11 -19.10
C ILE A 321 4.65 -10.84 -19.93
N THR A 322 4.85 -9.64 -19.32
CA THR A 322 4.72 -8.35 -20.02
C THR A 322 5.84 -8.09 -21.00
N GLY A 323 6.97 -8.81 -20.87
CA GLY A 323 8.17 -8.63 -21.70
C GLY A 323 9.10 -7.53 -21.22
N ASP A 324 8.87 -6.97 -20.03
CA ASP A 324 9.71 -5.91 -19.45
C ASP A 324 10.98 -6.47 -18.79
N HIS A 325 11.07 -7.81 -18.57
CA HIS A 325 12.26 -8.44 -18.02
C HIS A 325 13.20 -8.94 -19.10
N PRO A 326 14.51 -8.57 -19.09
CA PRO A 326 15.46 -8.98 -20.15
C PRO A 326 15.59 -10.51 -20.33
N GLN A 327 15.43 -11.28 -19.25
CA GLN A 327 15.53 -12.73 -19.30
C GLN A 327 14.29 -13.42 -19.93
N CYS A 328 13.27 -12.66 -20.37
CA CYS A 328 12.14 -13.25 -21.10
C CYS A 328 12.58 -13.93 -22.40
N TYR A 329 13.71 -13.50 -22.99
CA TYR A 329 14.28 -14.12 -24.19
C TYR A 329 15.11 -15.39 -23.92
N ASN A 330 15.44 -15.66 -22.65
CA ASN A 330 16.20 -16.84 -22.23
C ASN A 330 15.29 -17.96 -21.70
N ASN A 331 13.99 -17.75 -21.73
CA ASN A 331 12.98 -18.66 -21.21
C ASN A 331 12.04 -19.13 -22.33
N ASP A 332 11.48 -20.34 -22.21
CA ASP A 332 10.44 -20.84 -23.12
C ASP A 332 9.08 -20.26 -22.69
N ILE A 333 8.72 -19.14 -23.32
CA ILE A 333 7.54 -18.35 -22.98
C ILE A 333 6.71 -18.10 -24.23
N LEU A 334 5.46 -18.55 -24.18
CA LEU A 334 4.43 -18.22 -25.17
C LEU A 334 3.41 -17.28 -24.51
N VAL A 335 3.18 -16.10 -25.12
CA VAL A 335 2.21 -15.12 -24.64
C VAL A 335 1.36 -14.65 -25.82
N PHE A 336 0.04 -14.80 -25.72
CA PHE A 336 -0.93 -14.45 -26.77
C PHE A 336 -0.61 -15.08 -28.15
N GLY A 337 -0.08 -16.31 -28.14
CA GLY A 337 0.34 -17.01 -29.35
C GLY A 337 1.65 -16.50 -29.95
N TYR A 338 2.39 -15.62 -29.27
CA TYR A 338 3.74 -15.19 -29.64
C TYR A 338 4.77 -15.92 -28.81
N GLN A 339 5.67 -16.67 -29.49
CA GLN A 339 6.84 -17.25 -28.83
C GLN A 339 7.89 -16.16 -28.63
N ARG A 340 8.35 -15.96 -27.38
CA ARG A 340 9.33 -14.89 -27.08
C ARG A 340 10.66 -15.13 -27.77
N GLY A 341 11.20 -14.05 -28.39
CA GLY A 341 12.48 -14.10 -29.11
C GLY A 341 12.38 -14.52 -30.58
N GLN A 342 11.19 -14.60 -31.16
CA GLN A 342 11.00 -14.95 -32.57
C GLN A 342 10.62 -13.76 -33.46
N GLY A 343 10.95 -12.53 -33.04
CA GLY A 343 10.76 -11.33 -33.84
C GLY A 343 9.51 -10.54 -33.53
N GLU A 344 8.78 -10.92 -32.49
CA GLU A 344 7.66 -10.15 -31.94
C GLU A 344 8.15 -8.84 -31.30
N SER A 345 7.35 -7.78 -31.42
CA SER A 345 7.58 -6.55 -30.72
C SER A 345 6.93 -6.58 -29.32
N ILE A 346 7.45 -5.79 -28.40
CA ILE A 346 6.83 -5.65 -27.07
C ILE A 346 5.40 -5.10 -27.17
N TRP A 347 5.10 -4.32 -28.19
CA TRP A 347 3.78 -3.74 -28.43
C TRP A 347 2.77 -4.80 -28.87
N ASP A 348 3.21 -5.86 -29.57
CA ASP A 348 2.35 -7.00 -29.95
C ASP A 348 1.83 -7.74 -28.72
N ILE A 349 2.55 -7.65 -27.62
CA ILE A 349 2.16 -8.22 -26.31
C ILE A 349 1.34 -7.21 -25.51
N LYS A 350 1.83 -5.98 -25.35
CA LYS A 350 1.22 -4.96 -24.48
C LYS A 350 -0.18 -4.54 -24.92
N GLN A 351 -0.49 -4.61 -26.21
CA GLN A 351 -1.86 -4.33 -26.70
C GLN A 351 -2.92 -5.26 -26.09
N HIS A 352 -2.54 -6.48 -25.70
CA HIS A 352 -3.44 -7.47 -25.11
C HIS A 352 -3.47 -7.43 -23.57
N ILE A 353 -2.63 -6.61 -22.96
CA ILE A 353 -2.49 -6.52 -21.50
C ILE A 353 -3.04 -5.18 -20.98
N GLY A 354 -3.90 -5.24 -19.96
CA GLY A 354 -4.13 -4.13 -19.04
C GLY A 354 -3.23 -4.33 -17.82
N TYR A 355 -2.46 -3.32 -17.43
CA TYR A 355 -1.56 -3.42 -16.27
C TYR A 355 -1.80 -2.28 -15.29
N VAL A 356 -2.00 -2.64 -14.02
CA VAL A 356 -2.13 -1.70 -12.91
C VAL A 356 -1.25 -2.15 -11.76
N SER A 357 -0.37 -1.27 -11.29
CA SER A 357 0.46 -1.51 -10.12
C SER A 357 0.51 -0.27 -9.23
N THR A 358 0.93 -0.46 -8.00
CA THR A 358 1.20 0.67 -7.09
C THR A 358 2.31 1.56 -7.62
N ALA A 359 3.37 0.98 -8.21
CA ALA A 359 4.45 1.74 -8.83
C ALA A 359 3.94 2.64 -9.98
N LEU A 360 3.10 2.11 -10.88
CA LEU A 360 2.49 2.89 -11.95
C LEU A 360 1.72 4.09 -11.42
N GLN A 361 0.98 3.94 -10.33
CA GLN A 361 0.23 5.05 -9.73
C GLN A 361 1.16 6.14 -9.21
N TRP A 362 2.28 5.79 -8.57
CA TRP A 362 3.27 6.76 -8.10
C TRP A 362 4.00 7.48 -9.23
N GLU A 363 4.24 6.80 -10.33
CA GLU A 363 4.88 7.37 -11.54
C GLU A 363 3.93 8.20 -12.38
N TYR A 364 2.60 8.02 -12.22
CA TYR A 364 1.59 8.70 -13.03
C TYR A 364 1.41 10.17 -12.59
N ARG A 365 2.49 10.96 -12.75
CA ARG A 365 2.57 12.37 -12.30
C ARG A 365 2.11 13.38 -13.36
N VAL A 366 1.23 12.98 -14.26
CA VAL A 366 0.74 13.87 -15.33
C VAL A 366 -0.50 14.64 -14.87
N SER A 367 -0.49 15.95 -15.13
CA SER A 367 -1.63 16.82 -14.86
C SER A 367 -2.60 16.85 -16.07
N ILE A 368 -3.21 15.70 -16.39
CA ILE A 368 -4.22 15.59 -17.43
C ILE A 368 -5.59 15.31 -16.81
N SER A 369 -6.65 15.61 -17.55
CA SER A 369 -8.03 15.42 -17.08
C SER A 369 -8.37 13.94 -16.92
N LEU A 370 -9.31 13.62 -16.02
CA LEU A 370 -9.76 12.25 -15.77
C LEU A 370 -10.20 11.56 -17.06
N LEU A 371 -10.94 12.28 -17.92
CA LEU A 371 -11.35 11.77 -19.23
C LEU A 371 -10.12 11.34 -20.07
N ASN A 372 -9.09 12.18 -20.09
CA ASN A 372 -7.88 11.92 -20.86
C ASN A 372 -7.02 10.80 -20.26
N VAL A 373 -7.06 10.60 -18.96
CA VAL A 373 -6.43 9.42 -18.31
C VAL A 373 -7.04 8.14 -18.87
N ILE A 374 -8.36 7.99 -18.87
CA ILE A 374 -9.03 6.80 -19.40
C ILE A 374 -8.74 6.64 -20.90
N VAL A 375 -8.89 7.72 -21.68
CA VAL A 375 -8.61 7.69 -23.14
C VAL A 375 -7.19 7.22 -23.44
N SER A 376 -6.19 7.60 -22.62
CA SER A 376 -4.80 7.17 -22.79
C SER A 376 -4.60 5.67 -22.73
N GLY A 377 -5.56 4.94 -22.14
CA GLY A 377 -5.57 3.48 -22.07
C GLY A 377 -5.74 2.77 -23.41
N PHE A 378 -6.39 3.42 -24.41
CA PHE A 378 -6.47 2.89 -25.77
C PHE A 378 -5.10 2.85 -26.47
N TYR A 379 -4.17 3.70 -26.05
CA TYR A 379 -2.86 3.89 -26.66
C TYR A 379 -1.70 3.32 -25.83
N ASP A 380 -2.00 2.74 -24.68
CA ASP A 380 -0.97 2.26 -23.71
C ASP A 380 0.09 3.31 -23.36
N SER A 381 -0.28 4.59 -23.38
CA SER A 381 0.64 5.71 -23.15
C SER A 381 0.30 6.48 -21.88
N ILE A 382 1.32 7.09 -21.26
CA ILE A 382 1.11 8.11 -20.22
C ILE A 382 0.90 9.45 -20.95
N GLY A 383 -0.35 9.91 -20.99
CA GLY A 383 -0.75 11.10 -21.76
C GLY A 383 -1.31 10.76 -23.15
N ILE A 384 -1.75 11.78 -23.87
CA ILE A 384 -2.36 11.66 -25.20
C ILE A 384 -1.50 12.40 -26.21
N TYR A 385 -0.98 11.64 -27.19
CA TYR A 385 -0.09 12.17 -28.22
C TYR A 385 -0.76 12.25 -29.60
N GLN A 386 -2.01 11.79 -29.71
CA GLN A 386 -2.81 11.83 -30.93
C GLN A 386 -4.24 12.27 -30.59
N LYS A 387 -5.00 12.75 -31.59
CA LYS A 387 -6.34 13.26 -31.38
C LYS A 387 -7.32 12.08 -31.16
N PRO A 388 -7.93 11.95 -29.97
CA PRO A 388 -8.88 10.88 -29.70
C PRO A 388 -10.13 11.01 -30.57
N SER A 389 -10.68 9.88 -30.98
CA SER A 389 -11.97 9.79 -31.67
C SER A 389 -13.15 10.15 -30.76
N SER A 390 -14.32 10.42 -31.37
CA SER A 390 -15.54 10.64 -30.58
C SER A 390 -16.03 9.39 -29.85
N SER A 391 -15.84 8.21 -30.45
CA SER A 391 -16.18 6.93 -29.85
C SER A 391 -15.31 6.61 -28.63
N GLU A 392 -13.99 6.82 -28.70
CA GLU A 392 -13.09 6.65 -27.55
C GLU A 392 -13.46 7.55 -26.39
N LYS A 393 -13.78 8.82 -26.68
CA LYS A 393 -14.27 9.75 -25.65
C LYS A 393 -15.62 9.35 -25.06
N ALA A 394 -16.51 8.78 -25.86
CA ALA A 394 -17.82 8.33 -25.40
C ALA A 394 -17.67 7.13 -24.42
N VAL A 395 -16.85 6.13 -24.75
CA VAL A 395 -16.58 5.00 -23.87
C VAL A 395 -15.85 5.45 -22.61
N ALA A 396 -14.87 6.36 -22.72
CA ALA A 396 -14.21 6.91 -21.55
C ALA A 396 -15.17 7.65 -20.60
N ARG A 397 -16.19 8.35 -21.13
CA ARG A 397 -17.24 8.96 -20.30
C ARG A 397 -18.12 7.92 -19.62
N GLN A 398 -18.47 6.83 -20.31
CA GLN A 398 -19.21 5.73 -19.70
C GLN A 398 -18.44 5.13 -18.52
N TRP A 399 -17.11 4.95 -18.64
CA TRP A 399 -16.27 4.54 -17.54
C TRP A 399 -16.27 5.54 -16.38
N LEU A 400 -16.22 6.85 -16.66
CA LEU A 400 -16.35 7.88 -15.61
C LEU A 400 -17.71 7.84 -14.92
N ALA A 401 -18.79 7.56 -15.67
CA ALA A 401 -20.13 7.39 -15.09
C ALA A 401 -20.18 6.16 -14.16
N VAL A 402 -19.59 5.03 -14.58
CA VAL A 402 -19.43 3.82 -13.75
C VAL A 402 -18.71 4.14 -12.44
N LEU A 403 -17.67 4.98 -12.49
CA LEU A 403 -16.92 5.39 -11.32
C LEU A 403 -17.59 6.50 -10.49
N GLY A 404 -18.75 7.04 -10.94
CA GLY A 404 -19.39 8.20 -10.32
C GLY A 404 -18.62 9.51 -10.49
N MET A 405 -17.69 9.58 -11.46
CA MET A 405 -16.79 10.71 -11.68
C MET A 405 -17.11 11.52 -12.94
N GLU A 406 -18.29 11.34 -13.56
CA GLU A 406 -18.64 12.00 -14.82
C GLU A 406 -18.62 13.52 -14.71
N SER A 407 -19.14 14.08 -13.62
CA SER A 407 -19.12 15.53 -13.35
C SER A 407 -17.70 16.11 -13.19
N ARG A 408 -16.74 15.27 -12.84
CA ARG A 408 -15.33 15.61 -12.60
C ARG A 408 -14.43 15.32 -13.80
N ALA A 409 -15.00 15.01 -14.98
CA ALA A 409 -14.27 14.56 -16.17
C ALA A 409 -13.11 15.47 -16.61
N ASN A 410 -13.21 16.78 -16.32
CA ASN A 410 -12.18 17.78 -16.65
C ASN A 410 -11.22 18.08 -15.51
N GLU A 411 -11.42 17.50 -14.32
CA GLU A 411 -10.49 17.67 -13.21
C GLU A 411 -9.14 17.00 -13.49
N PRO A 412 -8.03 17.55 -12.96
CA PRO A 412 -6.73 16.93 -13.05
C PRO A 412 -6.65 15.65 -12.20
N PHE A 413 -5.99 14.61 -12.73
CA PHE A 413 -5.80 13.32 -12.07
C PHE A 413 -5.13 13.45 -10.69
N ASN A 414 -4.14 14.31 -10.55
CA ASN A 414 -3.38 14.52 -9.31
C ASN A 414 -4.18 15.16 -8.16
N LYS A 415 -5.42 15.62 -8.43
CA LYS A 415 -6.34 16.12 -7.38
C LYS A 415 -7.25 15.04 -6.80
N LEU A 416 -7.23 13.85 -7.37
CA LEU A 416 -8.00 12.72 -6.85
C LEU A 416 -7.42 12.17 -5.55
N SER A 417 -8.27 11.59 -4.71
CA SER A 417 -7.83 10.72 -3.61
C SER A 417 -7.05 9.53 -4.16
N PHE A 418 -6.20 8.92 -3.33
CA PHE A 418 -5.39 7.77 -3.72
C PHE A 418 -6.26 6.59 -4.20
N GLY A 419 -7.41 6.36 -3.56
CA GLY A 419 -8.38 5.33 -3.96
C GLY A 419 -9.05 5.64 -5.30
N ASP A 420 -9.51 6.88 -5.50
CA ASP A 420 -10.10 7.32 -6.77
C ASP A 420 -9.10 7.19 -7.92
N GLN A 421 -7.84 7.54 -7.69
CA GLN A 421 -6.77 7.36 -8.66
C GLN A 421 -6.63 5.89 -9.06
N ARG A 422 -6.66 4.96 -8.10
CA ARG A 422 -6.57 3.52 -8.34
C ARG A 422 -7.73 3.03 -9.19
N MET A 423 -8.96 3.41 -8.83
CA MET A 423 -10.16 3.06 -9.60
C MET A 423 -10.08 3.58 -11.04
N LEU A 424 -9.62 4.82 -11.22
CA LEU A 424 -9.46 5.42 -12.56
C LEU A 424 -8.39 4.69 -13.39
N LEU A 425 -7.28 4.25 -12.78
CA LEU A 425 -6.23 3.49 -13.46
C LEU A 425 -6.71 2.08 -13.85
N ILE A 426 -7.58 1.45 -13.05
CA ILE A 426 -8.21 0.18 -13.44
C ILE A 426 -9.14 0.40 -14.64
N ALA A 427 -9.99 1.44 -14.63
CA ALA A 427 -10.82 1.79 -15.77
C ALA A 427 -9.99 2.10 -17.02
N ARG A 428 -8.86 2.81 -16.86
CA ARG A 428 -7.89 3.06 -17.94
C ARG A 428 -7.33 1.75 -18.52
N ALA A 429 -6.97 0.79 -17.68
CA ALA A 429 -6.45 -0.49 -18.14
C ALA A 429 -7.53 -1.33 -18.86
N MET A 430 -8.80 -1.19 -18.44
CA MET A 430 -9.94 -1.92 -18.98
C MET A 430 -10.56 -1.30 -20.24
N VAL A 431 -10.31 -0.01 -20.52
CA VAL A 431 -11.02 0.72 -21.60
C VAL A 431 -10.85 0.09 -22.98
N LYS A 432 -9.75 -0.60 -23.23
CA LYS A 432 -9.44 -1.33 -24.47
C LYS A 432 -9.89 -2.80 -24.45
N HIS A 433 -10.53 -3.28 -23.39
CA HIS A 433 -10.92 -4.69 -23.18
C HIS A 433 -9.75 -5.65 -23.41
N PRO A 434 -8.70 -5.60 -22.57
CA PRO A 434 -7.53 -6.45 -22.74
C PRO A 434 -7.89 -7.92 -22.57
N ALA A 435 -7.15 -8.82 -23.21
CA ALA A 435 -7.30 -10.25 -23.01
C ALA A 435 -6.85 -10.69 -21.60
N LEU A 436 -5.83 -10.00 -21.05
CA LEU A 436 -5.30 -10.23 -19.71
C LEU A 436 -5.20 -8.90 -18.94
N LEU A 437 -5.88 -8.82 -17.80
CA LEU A 437 -5.73 -7.71 -16.82
C LEU A 437 -4.84 -8.17 -15.68
N ILE A 438 -3.69 -7.54 -15.54
CA ILE A 438 -2.75 -7.77 -14.44
C ILE A 438 -2.92 -6.68 -13.40
N LEU A 439 -3.23 -7.07 -12.17
CA LEU A 439 -3.43 -6.20 -11.02
C LEU A 439 -2.39 -6.54 -9.96
N ASP A 440 -1.34 -5.72 -9.89
CA ASP A 440 -0.23 -5.91 -8.95
C ASP A 440 -0.46 -5.08 -7.69
N GLU A 441 -0.88 -5.74 -6.62
CA GLU A 441 -1.23 -5.17 -5.32
C GLU A 441 -2.25 -4.01 -5.42
N PRO A 442 -3.41 -4.20 -6.07
CA PRO A 442 -4.33 -3.11 -6.36
C PRO A 442 -5.00 -2.52 -5.12
N CYS A 443 -5.00 -3.23 -3.99
CA CYS A 443 -5.61 -2.79 -2.74
C CYS A 443 -4.61 -2.19 -1.74
N LEU A 444 -3.31 -2.20 -2.05
CA LEU A 444 -2.27 -1.66 -1.16
C LEU A 444 -2.47 -0.15 -0.91
N GLY A 445 -2.47 0.27 0.37
CA GLY A 445 -2.64 1.67 0.79
C GLY A 445 -4.07 2.22 0.62
N LEU A 446 -5.07 1.36 0.40
CA LEU A 446 -6.47 1.75 0.34
C LEU A 446 -7.17 1.55 1.68
N ASP A 447 -8.05 2.49 2.03
CA ASP A 447 -9.00 2.30 3.13
C ASP A 447 -10.06 1.23 2.78
N ASP A 448 -10.82 0.78 3.77
CA ASP A 448 -11.81 -0.30 3.62
C ASP A 448 -12.86 0.01 2.55
N MET A 449 -13.28 1.27 2.42
CA MET A 449 -14.27 1.66 1.42
C MET A 449 -13.70 1.57 0.01
N ASN A 450 -12.55 2.19 -0.24
CA ASN A 450 -11.90 2.15 -1.54
C ASN A 450 -11.47 0.72 -1.91
N ARG A 451 -10.97 -0.05 -0.92
CA ARG A 451 -10.66 -1.46 -1.12
C ARG A 451 -11.88 -2.27 -1.57
N SER A 452 -13.02 -2.11 -0.87
CA SER A 452 -14.26 -2.81 -1.22
C SER A 452 -14.74 -2.44 -2.62
N GLN A 453 -14.61 -1.18 -3.03
CA GLN A 453 -14.93 -0.73 -4.39
C GLN A 453 -14.01 -1.36 -5.44
N VAL A 454 -12.70 -1.41 -5.18
CA VAL A 454 -11.74 -2.05 -6.09
C VAL A 454 -12.03 -3.54 -6.22
N LEU A 455 -12.27 -4.26 -5.11
CA LEU A 455 -12.61 -5.68 -5.15
C LEU A 455 -13.91 -5.94 -5.91
N ALA A 456 -14.97 -5.15 -5.67
CA ALA A 456 -16.23 -5.24 -6.39
C ALA A 456 -16.05 -5.00 -7.90
N MET A 457 -15.21 -4.03 -8.28
CA MET A 457 -14.89 -3.78 -9.68
C MET A 457 -14.16 -4.97 -10.33
N ILE A 458 -13.23 -5.61 -9.62
CA ILE A 458 -12.53 -6.80 -10.10
C ILE A 458 -13.50 -7.97 -10.26
N GLU A 459 -14.39 -8.19 -9.30
CA GLU A 459 -15.44 -9.22 -9.38
C GLU A 459 -16.36 -9.01 -10.59
N MET A 460 -16.74 -7.76 -10.88
CA MET A 460 -17.53 -7.44 -12.08
C MET A 460 -16.76 -7.72 -13.36
N VAL A 461 -15.45 -7.44 -13.42
CA VAL A 461 -14.61 -7.78 -14.57
C VAL A 461 -14.58 -9.30 -14.75
N CYS A 462 -14.36 -10.07 -13.69
CA CYS A 462 -14.35 -11.53 -13.74
C CYS A 462 -15.69 -12.13 -14.22
N ALA A 463 -16.83 -11.54 -13.80
CA ALA A 463 -18.16 -12.08 -14.10
C ALA A 463 -18.74 -11.58 -15.41
N GLY A 464 -18.39 -10.38 -15.85
CA GLY A 464 -19.10 -9.64 -16.90
C GLY A 464 -18.30 -9.39 -18.18
N THR A 465 -17.04 -9.87 -18.29
CA THR A 465 -16.18 -9.64 -19.45
C THR A 465 -15.43 -10.89 -19.87
N GLU A 466 -14.90 -10.88 -21.10
CA GLU A 466 -13.99 -11.93 -21.60
C GLU A 466 -12.54 -11.74 -21.12
N THR A 467 -12.26 -10.66 -20.35
CA THR A 467 -10.93 -10.36 -19.82
C THR A 467 -10.55 -11.34 -18.73
N THR A 468 -9.44 -12.03 -18.90
CA THR A 468 -8.84 -12.88 -17.86
C THR A 468 -8.13 -12.00 -16.83
N VAL A 469 -8.32 -12.25 -15.53
CA VAL A 469 -7.72 -11.48 -14.45
C VAL A 469 -6.58 -12.26 -13.80
N LEU A 470 -5.44 -11.60 -13.67
CA LEU A 470 -4.31 -12.03 -12.84
C LEU A 470 -4.15 -11.05 -11.67
N TYR A 471 -4.56 -11.49 -10.50
CA TYR A 471 -4.57 -10.70 -9.27
C TYR A 471 -3.39 -11.08 -8.38
N VAL A 472 -2.58 -10.10 -8.03
CA VAL A 472 -1.41 -10.29 -7.15
C VAL A 472 -1.65 -9.59 -5.83
N ASN A 473 -1.53 -10.31 -4.73
CA ASN A 473 -1.65 -9.75 -3.39
C ASN A 473 -0.79 -10.49 -2.36
N HIS A 474 -0.71 -9.91 -1.15
CA HIS A 474 -0.08 -10.51 0.02
C HIS A 474 -1.10 -10.94 1.08
N HIS A 475 -2.35 -10.49 0.96
CA HIS A 475 -3.39 -10.73 1.96
C HIS A 475 -4.26 -11.92 1.55
N ALA A 476 -4.19 -13.01 2.33
CA ALA A 476 -5.02 -14.20 2.10
C ALA A 476 -6.54 -13.93 2.24
N GLN A 477 -6.91 -12.78 2.85
CA GLN A 477 -8.30 -12.39 3.10
C GLN A 477 -8.98 -11.76 1.89
N ASP A 478 -8.24 -11.28 0.88
CA ASP A 478 -8.79 -10.74 -0.36
C ASP A 478 -9.31 -11.90 -1.24
N LYS A 479 -10.43 -12.48 -0.84
CA LYS A 479 -11.13 -13.45 -1.66
C LYS A 479 -11.99 -12.71 -2.67
N ILE A 480 -11.71 -12.89 -3.95
CA ILE A 480 -12.45 -12.31 -5.07
C ILE A 480 -13.34 -13.40 -5.65
N ALA A 481 -14.65 -13.13 -5.72
CA ALA A 481 -15.57 -14.04 -6.39
C ALA A 481 -15.17 -14.19 -7.87
N GLY A 482 -15.08 -15.43 -8.33
CA GLY A 482 -14.63 -15.74 -9.69
C GLY A 482 -13.14 -16.12 -9.82
N ILE A 483 -12.27 -15.82 -8.85
CA ILE A 483 -10.88 -16.27 -8.85
C ILE A 483 -10.77 -17.57 -8.05
N HIS A 484 -10.55 -18.67 -8.77
CA HIS A 484 -10.49 -20.03 -8.18
C HIS A 484 -9.14 -20.71 -8.31
N ARG A 485 -8.24 -20.12 -9.11
CA ARG A 485 -6.90 -20.67 -9.33
C ARG A 485 -5.86 -19.80 -8.64
N SER A 486 -4.81 -20.44 -8.13
CA SER A 486 -3.73 -19.72 -7.46
C SER A 486 -2.37 -20.33 -7.76
N LEU A 487 -1.36 -19.47 -7.81
CA LEU A 487 0.05 -19.83 -7.88
C LEU A 487 0.78 -19.25 -6.67
N ASP A 488 1.39 -20.13 -5.86
CA ASP A 488 2.19 -19.75 -4.69
C ASP A 488 3.68 -19.83 -5.02
N LEU A 489 4.34 -18.68 -5.18
CA LEU A 489 5.78 -18.65 -5.44
C LEU A 489 6.63 -18.97 -4.20
N GLY A 490 6.08 -18.89 -3.00
CA GLY A 490 6.81 -19.28 -1.79
C GLY A 490 7.05 -20.79 -1.70
N ASN A 491 6.14 -21.59 -2.25
CA ASN A 491 6.26 -23.05 -2.28
C ASN A 491 7.15 -23.58 -3.43
N LEU A 492 7.44 -22.78 -4.45
CA LEU A 492 8.30 -23.15 -5.57
C LEU A 492 9.80 -22.92 -5.27
N GLN A 493 10.12 -22.24 -4.17
CA GLN A 493 11.50 -21.96 -3.74
C GLN A 493 12.04 -23.01 -2.73
N ARG A 494 11.23 -24.00 -2.37
CA ARG A 494 11.60 -25.10 -1.48
C ARG A 494 11.88 -26.37 -2.32
#